data_163cea3f2eb32790b7467a7af1abf4c2
#
_entry.id   163cea3f2eb32790b7467a7af1abf4c2
#
_cell.length_a   1.000
_cell.length_b   1.000
_cell.length_c   1.000
_cell.angle_alpha   90.00
_cell.angle_beta   90.00
_cell.angle_gamma   90.00
#
_symmetry.space_group_name_H-M   'P 1'
#
loop_
_entity.id
_entity.type
_entity.pdbx_description
1 polymer ?
#
loop_
_entity_poly.entity_id
_entity_poly.type
_entity_poly.pdbx_seq_one_letter_code
_entity_poly.pdbx_strand_id
1 'polypeptide(L)'
;MIIAVDFDGTICENRWPGVGAPNMKLIWKLIRLRSLGNKVILWTMRTHKPYGDENRDLLQEAVDYCEDHGLLFDGVNEPDPDNAATYGNDSRKIYADIYIDDHNANALFAERYLIPFTRNLEAQDIITEQ
;
A
#
# COMPACT_ATOMS: atom_id res chain seq x y z
N MET A 1 -10.04 9.51 1.17
CA MET A 1 -9.92 8.16 1.74
C MET A 1 -8.45 7.89 2.02
N ILE A 2 -8.14 7.16 3.06
CA ILE A 2 -6.77 6.75 3.39
C ILE A 2 -6.65 5.25 3.09
N ILE A 3 -5.67 4.88 2.27
CA ILE A 3 -5.44 3.50 1.83
C ILE A 3 -4.07 3.06 2.31
N ALA A 4 -4.01 2.02 3.13
CA ALA A 4 -2.76 1.39 3.54
C ALA A 4 -2.53 0.15 2.66
N VAL A 5 -1.37 0.07 2.02
CA VAL A 5 -1.06 -0.99 1.08
C VAL A 5 0.25 -1.69 1.44
N ASP A 6 0.22 -3.02 1.45
CA ASP A 6 1.41 -3.86 1.63
C ASP A 6 2.26 -3.89 0.36
N PHE A 7 3.52 -4.27 0.50
CA PHE A 7 4.47 -4.32 -0.61
C PHE A 7 4.65 -5.74 -1.16
N ASP A 8 5.33 -6.62 -0.41
CA ASP A 8 5.64 -7.98 -0.85
C ASP A 8 4.38 -8.82 -1.00
N GLY A 9 4.16 -9.37 -2.19
CA GLY A 9 2.97 -10.16 -2.49
C GLY A 9 1.73 -9.33 -2.84
N THR A 10 1.81 -8.00 -2.82
CA THR A 10 0.68 -7.08 -3.11
C THR A 10 1.03 -6.12 -4.22
N ILE A 11 1.94 -5.17 -4.00
CA ILE A 11 2.43 -4.25 -5.04
C ILE A 11 3.31 -4.98 -6.06
N CYS A 12 4.04 -5.98 -5.61
CA CYS A 12 4.88 -6.82 -6.47
C CYS A 12 4.77 -8.28 -6.06
N GLU A 13 5.26 -9.19 -6.90
CA GLU A 13 5.41 -10.59 -6.51
C GLU A 13 6.35 -10.68 -5.30
N ASN A 14 6.06 -11.62 -4.40
CA ASN A 14 6.91 -11.84 -3.24
C ASN A 14 8.21 -12.52 -3.67
N ARG A 15 9.30 -11.78 -3.62
CA ARG A 15 10.68 -12.24 -3.87
C ARG A 15 11.61 -11.80 -2.74
N TRP A 16 11.03 -11.53 -1.57
CA TRP A 16 11.80 -11.05 -0.43
C TRP A 16 13.06 -11.90 -0.20
N PRO A 17 14.26 -11.31 0.06
CA PRO A 17 14.51 -9.88 0.29
C PRO A 17 14.60 -9.02 -0.97
N GLY A 18 14.58 -9.62 -2.15
CA GLY A 18 14.53 -8.88 -3.40
C GLY A 18 13.16 -8.29 -3.70
N VAL A 19 13.02 -7.76 -4.90
CA VAL A 19 11.78 -7.15 -5.37
C VAL A 19 11.31 -7.93 -6.60
N GLY A 20 10.06 -8.38 -6.59
CA GLY A 20 9.49 -9.16 -7.69
C GLY A 20 8.89 -8.31 -8.80
N ALA A 21 8.23 -8.97 -9.74
CA ALA A 21 7.55 -8.30 -10.84
C ALA A 21 6.41 -7.41 -10.31
N PRO A 22 6.21 -6.22 -10.90
CA PRO A 22 5.22 -5.27 -10.40
C PRO A 22 3.80 -5.70 -10.74
N ASN A 23 2.89 -5.45 -9.80
CA ASN A 23 1.46 -5.51 -10.05
C ASN A 23 1.02 -4.15 -10.62
N MET A 24 1.21 -3.96 -11.92
CA MET A 24 0.96 -2.68 -12.55
C MET A 24 -0.50 -2.25 -12.47
N LYS A 25 -1.41 -3.19 -12.51
CA LYS A 25 -2.85 -2.89 -12.38
C LYS A 25 -3.15 -2.22 -11.04
N LEU A 26 -2.60 -2.74 -9.94
CA LEU A 26 -2.75 -2.15 -8.63
C LEU A 26 -2.00 -0.80 -8.54
N ILE A 27 -0.76 -0.76 -9.02
CA ILE A 27 0.06 0.46 -8.99
C ILE A 27 -0.66 1.60 -9.70
N TRP A 28 -1.18 1.37 -10.90
CA TRP A 28 -1.91 2.40 -11.65
C TRP A 28 -3.18 2.86 -10.94
N LYS A 29 -3.91 1.94 -10.31
CA LYS A 29 -5.09 2.30 -9.50
C LYS A 29 -4.72 3.18 -8.32
N LEU A 30 -3.64 2.85 -7.61
CA LEU A 30 -3.19 3.65 -6.48
C LEU A 30 -2.71 5.04 -6.91
N ILE A 31 -1.96 5.13 -8.01
CA ILE A 31 -1.55 6.41 -8.60
C ILE A 31 -2.79 7.24 -8.92
N ARG A 32 -3.77 6.63 -9.57
CA ARG A 32 -5.01 7.29 -9.95
C ARG A 32 -5.79 7.80 -8.73
N LEU A 33 -5.99 6.94 -7.74
CA LEU A 33 -6.69 7.30 -6.50
C LEU A 33 -6.00 8.45 -5.78
N ARG A 34 -4.67 8.42 -5.73
CA ARG A 34 -3.91 9.51 -5.12
C ARG A 34 -4.09 10.82 -5.90
N SER A 35 -4.12 10.77 -7.22
CA SER A 35 -4.36 11.96 -8.06
C SER A 35 -5.74 12.57 -7.83
N LEU A 36 -6.69 11.79 -7.32
CA LEU A 36 -8.05 12.24 -7.00
C LEU A 36 -8.21 12.74 -5.56
N GLY A 37 -7.11 12.89 -4.84
CA GLY A 37 -7.12 13.43 -3.48
C GLY A 37 -7.12 12.37 -2.38
N ASN A 38 -7.06 11.09 -2.72
CA ASN A 38 -6.92 10.03 -1.73
C ASN A 38 -5.46 9.93 -1.29
N LYS A 39 -5.23 9.43 -0.07
CA LYS A 39 -3.91 9.26 0.49
C LYS A 39 -3.52 7.79 0.47
N VAL A 40 -2.26 7.50 0.15
CA VAL A 40 -1.73 6.14 0.09
C VAL A 40 -0.55 6.02 1.02
N ILE A 41 -0.63 5.06 1.94
CA ILE A 41 0.42 4.77 2.92
C ILE A 41 1.00 3.39 2.58
N LEU A 42 2.33 3.31 2.49
CA LEU A 42 3.00 2.01 2.41
C LEU A 42 3.03 1.41 3.82
N TRP A 43 2.44 0.22 3.97
CA TRP A 43 2.32 -0.47 5.25
C TRP A 43 2.92 -1.86 5.13
N THR A 44 4.21 -2.00 5.48
CA THR A 44 5.01 -3.19 5.19
C THR A 44 5.84 -3.63 6.39
N MET A 45 6.20 -4.90 6.41
CA MET A 45 7.14 -5.44 7.40
C MET A 45 8.59 -5.06 7.10
N ARG A 46 8.88 -4.52 5.91
CA ARG A 46 10.23 -4.04 5.58
C ARG A 46 10.62 -2.87 6.48
N THR A 47 11.89 -2.80 6.83
CA THR A 47 12.42 -1.75 7.71
C THR A 47 13.70 -1.17 7.12
N HIS A 48 14.12 0.00 7.64
CA HIS A 48 15.42 0.60 7.31
C HIS A 48 16.60 -0.08 8.02
N LYS A 49 16.34 -1.07 8.88
CA LYS A 49 17.40 -1.79 9.57
C LYS A 49 18.28 -2.51 8.55
N PRO A 50 19.62 -2.35 8.63
CA PRO A 50 20.54 -3.00 7.68
C PRO A 50 20.30 -4.51 7.57
N TYR A 51 20.22 -4.99 6.35
CA TYR A 51 19.96 -6.40 6.05
C TYR A 51 21.13 -7.02 5.30
N GLY A 52 21.60 -8.17 5.80
CA GLY A 52 22.64 -8.95 5.16
C GLY A 52 24.03 -8.33 5.23
N ASP A 53 24.99 -8.98 4.58
CA ASP A 53 26.40 -8.56 4.59
C ASP A 53 26.63 -7.21 3.88
N GLU A 54 25.75 -6.88 2.95
CA GLU A 54 25.81 -5.64 2.17
C GLU A 54 25.11 -4.46 2.86
N ASN A 55 24.52 -4.66 4.06
CA ASN A 55 23.80 -3.66 4.81
C ASN A 55 22.68 -3.01 3.98
N ARG A 56 21.89 -3.81 3.27
CA ARG A 56 20.80 -3.30 2.43
C ARG A 56 19.69 -2.68 3.27
N ASP A 57 19.13 -1.60 2.77
CA ASP A 57 17.93 -0.97 3.33
C ASP A 57 16.72 -1.45 2.53
N LEU A 58 16.07 -2.52 3.01
CA LEU A 58 14.99 -3.16 2.27
C LEU A 58 13.74 -2.29 2.16
N LEU A 59 13.50 -1.41 3.14
CA LEU A 59 12.36 -0.49 3.06
C LEU A 59 12.62 0.59 2.02
N GLN A 60 13.82 1.16 1.99
CA GLN A 60 14.18 2.16 0.99
C GLN A 60 14.15 1.58 -0.43
N GLU A 61 14.58 0.32 -0.60
CA GLU A 61 14.48 -0.37 -1.89
C GLU A 61 13.03 -0.47 -2.36
N ALA A 62 12.09 -0.77 -1.46
CA ALA A 62 10.68 -0.84 -1.79
C ALA A 62 10.12 0.54 -2.18
N VAL A 63 10.47 1.57 -1.44
CA VAL A 63 10.03 2.94 -1.74
C VAL A 63 10.57 3.40 -3.10
N ASP A 64 11.86 3.20 -3.36
CA ASP A 64 12.50 3.57 -4.62
C ASP A 64 11.87 2.82 -5.80
N TYR A 65 11.59 1.53 -5.61
CA TYR A 65 10.91 0.71 -6.62
C TYR A 65 9.53 1.30 -6.99
N CYS A 66 8.76 1.70 -6.00
CA CYS A 66 7.44 2.29 -6.23
C CYS A 66 7.56 3.66 -6.91
N GLU A 67 8.50 4.49 -6.49
CA GLU A 67 8.76 5.79 -7.12
C GLU A 67 9.17 5.63 -8.58
N ASP A 68 9.99 4.65 -8.90
CA ASP A 68 10.40 4.34 -10.27
C ASP A 68 9.20 3.97 -11.15
N HIS A 69 8.13 3.45 -10.56
CA HIS A 69 6.87 3.15 -11.26
C HIS A 69 5.84 4.28 -11.14
N GLY A 70 6.23 5.43 -10.59
CA GLY A 70 5.36 6.60 -10.47
C GLY A 70 4.45 6.63 -9.24
N LEU A 71 4.58 5.64 -8.34
CA LEU A 71 3.78 5.58 -7.12
C LEU A 71 4.52 6.24 -5.96
N LEU A 72 4.01 7.38 -5.52
CA LEU A 72 4.49 8.10 -4.34
C LEU A 72 3.58 7.83 -3.16
N PHE A 73 4.12 7.86 -1.95
CA PHE A 73 3.37 7.61 -0.72
C PHE A 73 3.21 8.89 0.10
N ASP A 74 2.08 9.00 0.79
CA ASP A 74 1.82 10.06 1.76
C ASP A 74 2.39 9.72 3.14
N GLY A 75 2.76 8.47 3.35
CA GLY A 75 3.43 7.96 4.53
C GLY A 75 4.02 6.59 4.28
N VAL A 76 5.06 6.24 5.03
CA VAL A 76 5.74 4.94 4.93
C VAL A 76 5.84 4.38 6.34
N ASN A 77 5.06 3.35 6.63
CA ASN A 77 4.95 2.74 7.96
C ASN A 77 4.59 3.74 9.07
N GLU A 78 3.96 4.84 8.70
CA GLU A 78 3.54 5.91 9.60
C GLU A 78 2.09 6.29 9.29
N PRO A 79 1.35 6.81 10.29
CA PRO A 79 -0.03 7.25 10.06
C PRO A 79 -0.09 8.49 9.20
N ASP A 80 -1.26 8.75 8.61
CA ASP A 80 -1.51 10.03 7.97
C ASP A 80 -1.36 11.17 9.00
N PRO A 81 -0.56 12.23 8.71
CA PRO A 81 -0.30 13.28 9.68
C PRO A 81 -1.56 14.03 10.16
N ASP A 82 -2.50 14.29 9.26
CA ASP A 82 -3.73 15.02 9.61
C ASP A 82 -4.64 14.16 10.49
N ASN A 83 -4.75 12.87 10.18
CA ASN A 83 -5.52 11.92 10.99
C ASN A 83 -4.90 11.77 12.38
N ALA A 84 -3.58 11.61 12.45
CA ALA A 84 -2.86 11.50 13.71
C ALA A 84 -3.01 12.77 14.57
N ALA A 85 -2.96 13.95 13.96
CA ALA A 85 -3.15 15.22 14.66
C ALA A 85 -4.58 15.36 15.22
N THR A 86 -5.59 14.87 14.50
CA THR A 86 -6.98 14.98 14.92
C THR A 86 -7.36 14.00 16.01
N TYR A 87 -6.92 12.74 15.91
CA TYR A 87 -7.37 11.65 16.78
C TYR A 87 -6.32 11.13 17.75
N GLY A 88 -5.08 11.63 17.67
CA GLY A 88 -3.94 11.05 18.35
C GLY A 88 -3.50 9.76 17.67
N ASN A 89 -2.31 9.28 17.99
CA ASN A 89 -1.82 8.02 17.43
C ASN A 89 -0.76 7.38 18.32
N ASP A 90 -1.22 6.83 19.44
CA ASP A 90 -0.37 6.03 20.33
C ASP A 90 -0.39 4.56 19.96
N SER A 91 -1.21 4.20 18.99
CA SER A 91 -1.40 2.83 18.53
C SER A 91 -0.39 2.45 17.47
N ARG A 92 0.09 1.20 17.50
CA ARG A 92 0.91 0.64 16.44
C ARG A 92 0.13 0.44 15.14
N LYS A 93 -1.18 0.23 15.25
CA LYS A 93 -2.04 0.12 14.07
C LYS A 93 -2.37 1.51 13.57
N ILE A 94 -1.89 1.85 12.38
CA ILE A 94 -2.24 3.11 11.73
C ILE A 94 -3.71 3.07 11.27
N TYR A 95 -4.35 4.23 11.26
CA TYR A 95 -5.68 4.34 10.68
C TYR A 95 -5.59 4.30 9.14
N ALA A 96 -6.48 3.52 8.55
CA ALA A 96 -6.76 3.55 7.12
C ALA A 96 -8.22 3.18 6.90
N ASP A 97 -8.85 3.78 5.90
CA ASP A 97 -10.20 3.39 5.49
C ASP A 97 -10.19 1.99 4.86
N ILE A 98 -9.10 1.66 4.18
CA ILE A 98 -8.92 0.36 3.51
C ILE A 98 -7.49 -0.11 3.71
N TYR A 99 -7.32 -1.40 4.03
CA TYR A 99 -6.04 -2.09 4.09
C TYR A 99 -5.97 -3.11 2.96
N ILE A 100 -4.98 -2.97 2.08
CA ILE A 100 -4.75 -3.90 0.97
C ILE A 100 -3.50 -4.72 1.29
N ASP A 101 -3.68 -6.01 1.55
CA ASP A 101 -2.61 -6.90 2.02
C ASP A 101 -2.88 -8.32 1.52
N ASP A 102 -1.84 -9.03 1.06
CA ASP A 102 -1.91 -10.41 0.60
C ASP A 102 -2.15 -11.40 1.75
N HIS A 103 -1.84 -11.00 2.98
CA HIS A 103 -2.07 -11.80 4.19
C HIS A 103 -3.43 -11.54 4.84
N ASN A 104 -4.29 -10.75 4.25
CA ASN A 104 -5.68 -10.64 4.67
C ASN A 104 -6.38 -11.98 4.42
N ALA A 105 -7.60 -12.12 4.88
CA ALA A 105 -8.35 -13.36 4.79
C ALA A 105 -8.11 -14.15 3.49
N ASN A 106 -8.25 -15.47 3.53
CA ASN A 106 -8.03 -16.32 2.35
C ASN A 106 -8.97 -15.94 1.18
N ALA A 107 -8.68 -16.50 0.00
CA ALA A 107 -9.39 -16.14 -1.23
C ALA A 107 -10.92 -16.30 -1.13
N LEU A 108 -11.40 -17.37 -0.48
CA LEU A 108 -12.85 -17.60 -0.30
C LEU A 108 -13.47 -16.50 0.56
N PHE A 109 -12.80 -16.13 1.63
CA PHE A 109 -13.24 -15.05 2.50
C PHE A 109 -13.22 -13.72 1.77
N ALA A 110 -12.17 -13.47 1.00
CA ALA A 110 -12.02 -12.26 0.20
C ALA A 110 -13.18 -12.13 -0.81
N GLU A 111 -13.53 -13.21 -1.51
CA GLU A 111 -14.65 -13.20 -2.46
C GLU A 111 -15.97 -12.80 -1.80
N ARG A 112 -16.23 -13.23 -0.58
CA ARG A 112 -17.50 -12.96 0.10
C ARG A 112 -17.56 -11.57 0.72
N TYR A 113 -16.47 -11.08 1.29
CA TYR A 113 -16.48 -9.91 2.17
C TYR A 113 -15.65 -8.75 1.68
N LEU A 114 -14.58 -8.99 0.91
CA LEU A 114 -13.66 -7.95 0.48
C LEU A 114 -13.84 -7.50 -0.97
N ILE A 115 -14.32 -8.38 -1.85
CA ILE A 115 -14.57 -8.01 -3.25
C ILE A 115 -15.52 -6.82 -3.41
N PRO A 116 -16.59 -6.68 -2.62
CA PRO A 116 -17.42 -5.47 -2.73
C PRO A 116 -16.64 -4.18 -2.52
N PHE A 117 -15.67 -4.16 -1.60
CA PHE A 117 -14.80 -3.00 -1.42
C PHE A 117 -13.89 -2.77 -2.62
N THR A 118 -13.30 -3.82 -3.15
CA THR A 118 -12.44 -3.75 -4.33
C THR A 118 -13.22 -3.24 -5.54
N ARG A 119 -14.46 -3.72 -5.71
CA ARG A 119 -15.36 -3.26 -6.78
C ARG A 119 -15.71 -1.79 -6.62
N ASN A 120 -15.92 -1.32 -5.41
CA ASN A 120 -16.18 0.10 -5.16
C ASN A 120 -14.99 0.96 -5.55
N LEU A 121 -13.77 0.51 -5.26
CA LEU A 121 -12.56 1.21 -5.70
C LEU A 121 -12.47 1.23 -7.23
N GLU A 122 -12.75 0.10 -7.88
CA GLU A 122 -12.75 0.01 -9.34
C GLU A 122 -13.86 0.89 -9.95
N ALA A 123 -15.03 0.92 -9.33
CA ALA A 123 -16.13 1.76 -9.78
C ALA A 123 -15.79 3.24 -9.68
N GLN A 124 -15.17 3.67 -8.58
CA GLN A 124 -14.70 5.04 -8.41
C GLN A 124 -13.68 5.42 -9.47
N ASP A 125 -12.74 4.54 -9.74
CA ASP A 125 -11.72 4.74 -10.77
C ASP A 125 -12.35 4.86 -12.15
N ILE A 126 -13.31 4.00 -12.48
CA ILE A 126 -14.05 4.03 -13.75
C ILE A 126 -14.86 5.32 -13.88
N ILE A 127 -15.57 5.72 -12.85
CA ILE A 127 -16.40 6.94 -12.85
C ILE A 127 -15.54 8.17 -13.11
N THR A 128 -14.35 8.23 -12.55
CA THR A 128 -13.45 9.38 -12.69
C THR A 128 -12.70 9.40 -14.01
N GLU A 129 -12.64 8.31 -14.73
CA GLU A 129 -12.07 8.24 -16.09
C GLU A 129 -13.06 8.72 -17.16
N GLN A 130 -14.32 8.80 -16.83
CA GLN A 130 -15.37 9.28 -17.72
C GLN A 130 -15.52 10.79 -17.63
#